data_9034c8b2b0e3861ce05a3d7fc2925405
#
_entry.id   9034c8b2b0e3861ce05a3d7fc2925405
#
_cell.length_a   1.000
_cell.length_b   1.000
_cell.length_c   1.000
_cell.angle_alpha   90.00
_cell.angle_beta   90.00
_cell.angle_gamma   90.00
#
_symmetry.space_group_name_H-M   'P 1'
#
loop_
_entity.id
_entity.type
_entity.pdbx_description
1 polymer ?
#
loop_
_entity_poly.entity_id
_entity_poly.type
_entity_poly.pdbx_seq_one_letter_code
_entity_poly.pdbx_strand_id
1 'polypeptide(L)'
;MLKEWPASGQERCEELEDTHAFGERLGRVLEAGDVVILDGPLGAGKTSLTQGIARGMNVKGRVTSPTFTIAREHRPRGSGPSLIHVDAYRLLGEGSGPVDPVGALDSLDMDSELHEAVVVAEWGKGLMEQLAEHYLLLTLDRHSAVEADPDSEARLISWQWH
;
A
#
# COMPACT_ATOMS: atom_id res chain seq x y z
N MET A 1 -8.91 3.84 12.24
CA MET A 1 -8.68 2.48 11.75
C MET A 1 -8.52 1.44 12.86
N LEU A 2 -7.75 1.71 13.90
CA LEU A 2 -7.45 0.74 14.97
C LEU A 2 -8.68 0.16 15.69
N LYS A 3 -9.80 0.88 15.72
CA LYS A 3 -11.02 0.41 16.38
C LYS A 3 -11.75 -0.68 15.59
N GLU A 4 -11.54 -0.72 14.28
CA GLU A 4 -12.29 -1.59 13.37
C GLU A 4 -11.42 -2.67 12.72
N TRP A 5 -10.10 -2.55 12.85
CA TRP A 5 -9.17 -3.48 12.27
C TRP A 5 -8.23 -4.05 13.34
N PRO A 6 -8.05 -5.37 13.41
CA PRO A 6 -7.14 -5.97 14.40
C PRO A 6 -5.73 -5.44 14.27
N ALA A 7 -5.03 -5.28 15.38
CA ALA A 7 -3.66 -4.77 15.39
C ALA A 7 -2.66 -5.70 14.69
N SER A 8 -2.96 -7.00 14.63
CA SER A 8 -2.18 -8.00 13.90
C SER A 8 -3.07 -9.14 13.45
N GLY A 9 -2.66 -9.83 12.41
CA GLY A 9 -3.39 -10.98 11.92
C GLY A 9 -2.81 -11.53 10.62
N GLN A 10 -3.51 -12.52 10.08
CA GLN A 10 -3.11 -13.20 8.86
C GLN A 10 -4.35 -13.71 8.14
N GLU A 11 -4.38 -13.59 6.82
CA GLU A 11 -5.46 -14.11 6.00
C GLU A 11 -4.90 -14.73 4.73
N ARG A 12 -5.45 -15.86 4.34
CA ARG A 12 -5.14 -16.51 3.07
C ARG A 12 -6.17 -16.11 2.02
N CYS A 13 -5.68 -15.55 0.91
CA CYS A 13 -6.50 -15.18 -0.24
C CYS A 13 -6.22 -16.20 -1.35
N GLU A 14 -7.20 -17.06 -1.64
CA GLU A 14 -7.03 -18.15 -2.61
C GLU A 14 -6.98 -17.65 -4.04
N GLU A 15 -7.73 -16.62 -4.37
CA GLU A 15 -7.85 -16.05 -5.71
C GLU A 15 -7.58 -14.55 -5.70
N LEU A 16 -7.35 -14.00 -6.89
CA LEU A 16 -7.13 -12.56 -7.07
C LEU A 16 -8.30 -11.73 -6.50
N GLU A 17 -9.53 -12.19 -6.70
CA GLU A 17 -10.71 -11.51 -6.18
C GLU A 17 -10.71 -11.45 -4.66
N ASP A 18 -10.16 -12.45 -3.98
CA ASP A 18 -10.03 -12.46 -2.53
C ASP A 18 -9.03 -11.41 -2.06
N THR A 19 -7.94 -11.23 -2.80
CA THR A 19 -6.97 -10.17 -2.53
C THR A 19 -7.61 -8.80 -2.70
N HIS A 20 -8.39 -8.60 -3.75
CA HIS A 20 -9.15 -7.36 -3.96
C HIS A 20 -10.16 -7.12 -2.83
N ALA A 21 -10.90 -8.16 -2.43
CA ALA A 21 -11.89 -8.06 -1.36
C ALA A 21 -11.25 -7.71 -0.02
N PHE A 22 -10.08 -8.29 0.28
CA PHE A 22 -9.30 -7.92 1.45
C PHE A 22 -8.92 -6.42 1.42
N GLY A 23 -8.41 -5.97 0.28
CA GLY A 23 -8.06 -4.56 0.08
C GLY A 23 -9.26 -3.62 0.25
N GLU A 24 -10.44 -4.01 -0.28
CA GLU A 24 -11.66 -3.22 -0.12
C GLU A 24 -12.07 -3.09 1.35
N ARG A 25 -12.02 -4.17 2.10
CA ARG A 25 -12.33 -4.13 3.54
C ARG A 25 -11.38 -3.20 4.28
N LEU A 26 -10.09 -3.28 3.98
CA LEU A 26 -9.09 -2.40 4.56
C LEU A 26 -9.33 -0.94 4.15
N GLY A 27 -9.58 -0.70 2.87
CA GLY A 27 -9.80 0.65 2.34
C GLY A 27 -10.99 1.36 2.98
N ARG A 28 -12.02 0.61 3.38
CA ARG A 28 -13.20 1.19 4.05
C ARG A 28 -12.93 1.69 5.45
N VAL A 29 -11.89 1.19 6.10
CA VAL A 29 -11.55 1.57 7.48
C VAL A 29 -10.35 2.50 7.57
N LEU A 30 -9.62 2.70 6.50
CA LEU A 30 -8.49 3.63 6.45
C LEU A 30 -8.96 5.07 6.56
N GLU A 31 -8.22 5.86 7.33
CA GLU A 31 -8.52 7.25 7.60
C GLU A 31 -7.35 8.15 7.17
N ALA A 32 -7.63 9.43 6.97
CA ALA A 32 -6.59 10.41 6.64
C ALA A 32 -5.45 10.36 7.66
N GLY A 33 -4.23 10.34 7.18
CA GLY A 33 -3.03 10.21 7.99
C GLY A 33 -2.55 8.78 8.18
N ASP A 34 -3.33 7.77 7.79
CA ASP A 34 -2.89 6.39 7.87
C ASP A 34 -1.82 6.10 6.81
N VAL A 35 -0.80 5.35 7.22
CA VAL A 35 0.28 4.89 6.34
C VAL A 35 0.26 3.36 6.31
N VAL A 36 0.20 2.80 5.10
CA VAL A 36 0.23 1.36 4.85
C VAL A 36 1.49 1.04 4.06
N ILE A 37 2.29 0.13 4.56
CA ILE A 37 3.51 -0.33 3.88
C ILE A 37 3.26 -1.75 3.38
N LEU A 38 3.46 -1.94 2.08
CA LEU A 38 3.31 -3.25 1.44
C LEU A 38 4.69 -3.85 1.20
N ASP A 39 4.97 -4.96 1.86
CA ASP A 39 6.21 -5.71 1.73
C ASP A 39 5.95 -7.04 1.05
N GLY A 40 6.83 -7.43 0.15
CA GLY A 40 6.74 -8.69 -0.57
C GLY A 40 7.54 -8.64 -1.87
N PRO A 41 7.91 -9.79 -2.42
CA PRO A 41 8.68 -9.85 -3.66
C PRO A 41 7.85 -9.36 -4.86
N LEU A 42 8.53 -9.14 -5.98
CA LEU A 42 7.89 -8.81 -7.25
C LEU A 42 6.88 -9.93 -7.61
N GLY A 43 5.69 -9.53 -8.00
CA GLY A 43 4.62 -10.48 -8.32
C GLY A 43 3.85 -11.02 -7.12
N ALA A 44 4.11 -10.51 -5.91
CA ALA A 44 3.40 -10.96 -4.70
C ALA A 44 1.95 -10.48 -4.62
N GLY A 45 1.54 -9.53 -5.47
CA GLY A 45 0.18 -9.02 -5.49
C GLY A 45 0.00 -7.65 -4.82
N LYS A 46 1.08 -6.90 -4.62
CA LYS A 46 1.03 -5.57 -3.99
C LYS A 46 0.13 -4.59 -4.75
N THR A 47 0.25 -4.56 -6.07
CA THR A 47 -0.59 -3.70 -6.91
C THR A 47 -2.05 -4.12 -6.86
N SER A 48 -2.33 -5.42 -6.91
CA SER A 48 -3.70 -5.95 -6.79
C SER A 48 -4.34 -5.59 -5.46
N LEU A 49 -3.57 -5.68 -4.38
CA LEU A 49 -4.04 -5.27 -3.05
C LEU A 49 -4.33 -3.77 -3.01
N THR A 50 -3.46 -2.95 -3.59
CA THR A 50 -3.66 -1.51 -3.68
C THR A 50 -4.91 -1.17 -4.48
N GLN A 51 -5.18 -1.90 -5.56
CA GLN A 51 -6.43 -1.75 -6.33
C GLN A 51 -7.66 -1.99 -5.46
N GLY A 52 -7.62 -3.01 -4.63
CA GLY A 52 -8.69 -3.29 -3.66
C GLY A 52 -8.87 -2.16 -2.66
N ILE A 53 -7.76 -1.68 -2.09
CA ILE A 53 -7.78 -0.55 -1.17
C ILE A 53 -8.42 0.68 -1.82
N ALA A 54 -8.02 0.99 -3.05
CA ALA A 54 -8.58 2.11 -3.80
C ALA A 54 -10.09 1.99 -4.00
N ARG A 55 -10.58 0.80 -4.29
CA ARG A 55 -12.03 0.53 -4.40
C ARG A 55 -12.73 0.78 -3.08
N GLY A 56 -12.16 0.30 -1.97
CA GLY A 56 -12.72 0.50 -0.63
C GLY A 56 -12.74 1.96 -0.22
N MET A 57 -11.74 2.73 -0.63
CA MET A 57 -11.67 4.17 -0.40
C MET A 57 -12.53 5.00 -1.36
N ASN A 58 -13.01 4.39 -2.43
CA ASN A 58 -13.80 5.07 -3.46
C ASN A 58 -13.06 6.26 -4.08
N VAL A 59 -11.83 6.03 -4.51
CA VAL A 59 -11.02 7.04 -5.18
C VAL A 59 -11.09 6.92 -6.70
N LYS A 60 -10.75 8.00 -7.40
CA LYS A 60 -10.78 8.10 -8.86
C LYS A 60 -9.51 7.54 -9.48
N GLY A 61 -9.63 7.14 -10.74
CA GLY A 61 -8.51 6.74 -11.56
C GLY A 61 -8.20 5.26 -11.43
N ARG A 62 -7.36 4.79 -12.34
CA ARG A 62 -6.95 3.40 -12.38
C ARG A 62 -5.65 3.23 -11.60
N VAL A 63 -5.68 2.34 -10.62
CA VAL A 63 -4.48 2.00 -9.86
C VAL A 63 -3.65 1.01 -10.67
N THR A 64 -2.45 1.45 -11.03
CA THR A 64 -1.44 0.63 -11.68
C THR A 64 -0.14 0.79 -10.92
N SER A 65 0.82 -0.12 -11.14
CA SER A 65 2.15 0.07 -10.56
C SER A 65 2.71 1.41 -11.04
N PRO A 66 3.25 2.25 -10.14
CA PRO A 66 3.80 3.56 -10.54
C PRO A 66 5.13 3.38 -11.28
N THR A 67 5.04 3.00 -12.56
CA THR A 67 6.21 2.60 -13.38
C THR A 67 7.08 3.80 -13.78
N PHE A 68 6.48 4.96 -13.99
CA PHE A 68 7.17 6.16 -14.48
C PHE A 68 7.20 7.29 -13.47
N THR A 69 6.51 7.13 -12.34
CA THR A 69 6.45 8.13 -11.28
C THR A 69 6.76 7.49 -9.94
N ILE A 70 7.34 8.26 -9.02
CA ILE A 70 7.62 7.80 -7.66
C ILE A 70 6.31 7.63 -6.88
N ALA A 71 5.36 8.52 -7.09
CA ALA A 71 4.06 8.50 -6.43
C ALA A 71 2.95 8.95 -7.35
N ARG A 72 1.74 8.50 -7.06
CA ARG A 72 0.52 8.91 -7.76
C ARG A 72 -0.58 9.20 -6.75
N GLU A 73 -1.24 10.33 -6.90
CA GLU A 73 -2.39 10.70 -6.10
C GLU A 73 -3.68 10.28 -6.79
N HIS A 74 -4.57 9.62 -6.05
CA HIS A 74 -5.93 9.31 -6.47
C HIS A 74 -6.90 10.06 -5.56
N ARG A 75 -7.64 10.99 -6.13
CA ARG A 75 -8.59 11.82 -5.38
C ARG A 75 -9.89 11.08 -5.10
N PRO A 76 -10.57 11.36 -3.96
CA PRO A 76 -11.83 10.71 -3.66
C PRO A 76 -12.93 11.17 -4.61
N ARG A 77 -13.88 10.29 -4.85
CA ARG A 77 -15.10 10.64 -5.60
C ARG A 77 -16.12 11.37 -4.73
N GLY A 78 -15.97 11.22 -3.41
CA GLY A 78 -16.81 11.87 -2.41
C GLY A 78 -15.97 12.66 -1.43
N SER A 79 -16.33 12.61 -0.14
CA SER A 79 -15.71 13.40 0.92
C SER A 79 -14.57 12.70 1.67
N GLY A 80 -14.19 11.50 1.27
CA GLY A 80 -13.13 10.74 1.92
C GLY A 80 -11.72 11.27 1.64
N PRO A 81 -10.68 10.65 2.22
CA PRO A 81 -9.30 11.04 1.95
C PRO A 81 -8.85 10.62 0.55
N SER A 82 -7.85 11.31 0.03
CA SER A 82 -7.13 10.88 -1.18
C SER A 82 -6.25 9.67 -0.85
N LEU A 83 -5.94 8.89 -1.88
CA LEU A 83 -4.95 7.81 -1.80
C LEU A 83 -3.67 8.26 -2.49
N ILE A 84 -2.55 8.19 -1.80
CA ILE A 84 -1.23 8.42 -2.38
C ILE A 84 -0.51 7.07 -2.47
N HIS A 85 -0.34 6.60 -3.70
CA HIS A 85 0.32 5.33 -4.00
C HIS A 85 1.79 5.60 -4.33
N VAL A 86 2.70 5.09 -3.52
CA VAL A 86 4.14 5.37 -3.58
C VAL A 86 4.91 4.11 -3.97
N ASP A 87 5.88 4.25 -4.88
CA ASP A 87 6.91 3.26 -5.12
C ASP A 87 8.18 3.69 -4.38
N ALA A 88 8.35 3.20 -3.16
CA ALA A 88 9.48 3.59 -2.32
C ALA A 88 10.82 3.06 -2.84
N TYR A 89 10.82 1.99 -3.63
CA TYR A 89 12.03 1.50 -4.27
C TYR A 89 12.62 2.56 -5.21
N ARG A 90 11.76 3.23 -5.99
CA ARG A 90 12.20 4.32 -6.89
C ARG A 90 12.54 5.58 -6.12
N LEU A 91 11.88 5.80 -4.98
CA LEU A 91 12.18 6.93 -4.11
C LEU A 91 13.60 6.85 -3.56
N LEU A 92 14.08 5.63 -3.25
CA LEU A 92 15.47 5.41 -2.86
C LEU A 92 16.46 5.77 -3.96
N GLY A 93 16.02 5.71 -5.22
CA GLY A 93 16.82 6.10 -6.36
C GLY A 93 18.03 5.20 -6.60
N GLU A 94 18.49 5.14 -7.82
CA GLU A 94 19.79 4.57 -8.17
C GLU A 94 20.89 5.60 -7.91
N GLY A 95 20.60 6.58 -7.11
CA GLY A 95 21.49 7.68 -6.82
C GLY A 95 22.19 7.51 -5.49
N SER A 96 23.37 7.97 -5.44
CA SER A 96 24.22 8.08 -4.28
C SER A 96 23.71 9.17 -3.34
N GLY A 97 23.51 8.83 -2.09
CA GLY A 97 23.24 9.80 -1.04
C GLY A 97 22.04 9.45 -0.16
N PRO A 98 21.94 10.10 1.01
CA PRO A 98 20.80 9.91 1.89
C PRO A 98 19.54 10.45 1.22
N VAL A 99 18.48 9.65 1.24
CA VAL A 99 17.19 10.05 0.71
C VAL A 99 16.32 10.55 1.87
N ASP A 100 15.77 11.75 1.69
CA ASP A 100 14.75 12.28 2.58
C ASP A 100 13.38 11.94 1.97
N PRO A 101 12.65 10.94 2.51
CA PRO A 101 11.37 10.54 1.93
C PRO A 101 10.34 11.66 1.96
N VAL A 102 10.32 12.46 3.02
CA VAL A 102 9.36 13.57 3.14
C VAL A 102 9.68 14.64 2.11
N GLY A 103 10.94 15.05 1.99
CA GLY A 103 11.36 16.04 1.01
C GLY A 103 11.16 15.58 -0.43
N ALA A 104 11.44 14.30 -0.70
CA ALA A 104 11.24 13.73 -2.02
C ALA A 104 9.76 13.70 -2.41
N LEU A 105 8.86 13.37 -1.49
CA LEU A 105 7.42 13.38 -1.72
C LEU A 105 6.88 14.81 -1.84
N ASP A 106 7.39 15.74 -1.04
CA ASP A 106 7.00 17.15 -1.13
C ASP A 106 7.39 17.80 -2.45
N SER A 107 8.43 17.29 -3.12
CA SER A 107 8.84 17.79 -4.43
C SER A 107 7.90 17.37 -5.56
N LEU A 108 7.01 16.43 -5.32
CA LEU A 108 6.02 15.99 -6.29
C LEU A 108 4.83 16.94 -6.27
N ASP A 109 4.25 17.16 -7.45
CA ASP A 109 3.10 18.05 -7.61
C ASP A 109 1.82 17.34 -7.17
N MET A 110 1.60 17.28 -5.85
CA MET A 110 0.42 16.67 -5.25
C MET A 110 -0.39 17.76 -4.53
N ASP A 111 -1.71 17.73 -4.74
CA ASP A 111 -2.61 18.73 -4.15
C ASP A 111 -2.93 18.43 -2.68
N SER A 112 -2.88 17.17 -2.28
CA SER A 112 -3.14 16.77 -0.89
C SER A 112 -1.84 16.63 -0.11
N GLU A 113 -1.87 17.09 1.14
CA GLU A 113 -0.76 16.85 2.06
C GLU A 113 -0.81 15.41 2.58
N LEU A 114 0.35 14.85 2.91
CA LEU A 114 0.45 13.45 3.33
C LEU A 114 -0.41 13.12 4.54
N HIS A 115 -0.53 14.06 5.49
CA HIS A 115 -1.34 13.84 6.69
C HIS A 115 -2.85 13.96 6.44
N GLU A 116 -3.27 14.45 5.28
CA GLU A 116 -4.67 14.52 4.86
C GLU A 116 -5.06 13.39 3.92
N ALA A 117 -4.15 12.51 3.62
CA ALA A 117 -4.35 11.40 2.71
C ALA A 117 -4.00 10.08 3.37
N VAL A 118 -4.41 8.98 2.73
CA VAL A 118 -3.91 7.64 3.03
C VAL A 118 -2.72 7.38 2.12
N VAL A 119 -1.59 6.98 2.70
CA VAL A 119 -0.39 6.64 1.93
C VAL A 119 -0.27 5.12 1.88
N VAL A 120 -0.19 4.56 0.68
CA VAL A 120 0.12 3.14 0.46
C VAL A 120 1.44 3.07 -0.28
N ALA A 121 2.46 2.54 0.37
CA ALA A 121 3.81 2.47 -0.16
C ALA A 121 4.21 1.03 -0.47
N GLU A 122 4.60 0.75 -1.72
CA GLU A 122 5.23 -0.50 -2.12
C GLU A 122 6.73 -0.40 -1.87
N TRP A 123 7.35 -1.46 -1.35
CA TRP A 123 8.79 -1.52 -1.04
C TRP A 123 9.23 -0.50 0.01
N GLY A 124 8.31 -0.10 0.90
CA GLY A 124 8.56 0.99 1.83
C GLY A 124 9.27 0.61 3.12
N LYS A 125 9.48 -0.69 3.36
CA LYS A 125 10.09 -1.17 4.60
C LYS A 125 11.52 -0.62 4.75
N GLY A 126 11.80 -0.05 5.91
CA GLY A 126 13.09 0.58 6.21
C GLY A 126 13.17 2.05 5.83
N LEU A 127 12.26 2.54 4.99
CA LEU A 127 12.25 3.92 4.52
C LEU A 127 10.98 4.67 4.96
N MET A 128 9.83 4.08 4.68
CA MET A 128 8.55 4.77 4.90
C MET A 128 8.18 4.87 6.38
N GLU A 129 8.81 4.11 7.24
CA GLU A 129 8.68 4.26 8.69
C GLU A 129 9.09 5.64 9.17
N GLN A 130 9.91 6.34 8.40
CA GLN A 130 10.32 7.72 8.70
C GLN A 130 9.21 8.74 8.44
N LEU A 131 8.19 8.38 7.67
CA LEU A 131 7.07 9.26 7.36
C LEU A 131 6.02 9.32 8.46
N ALA A 132 5.93 8.29 9.28
CA ALA A 132 4.89 8.20 10.30
C ALA A 132 5.41 7.46 11.52
N GLU A 133 4.96 7.90 12.70
CA GLU A 133 5.25 7.19 13.95
C GLU A 133 4.50 5.87 14.02
N HIS A 134 3.34 5.81 13.37
CA HIS A 134 2.49 4.63 13.32
C HIS A 134 2.17 4.27 11.89
N TYR A 135 2.26 3.00 11.57
CA TYR A 135 1.96 2.49 10.23
C TYR A 135 1.48 1.04 10.30
N LEU A 136 0.75 0.63 9.29
CA LEU A 136 0.34 -0.76 9.11
C LEU A 136 1.30 -1.43 8.12
N LEU A 137 2.01 -2.44 8.57
CA LEU A 137 2.86 -3.25 7.70
C LEU A 137 2.08 -4.46 7.22
N LEU A 138 1.91 -4.58 5.91
CA LEU A 138 1.32 -5.74 5.25
C LEU A 138 2.41 -6.52 4.52
N THR A 139 2.54 -7.79 4.85
CA THR A 139 3.49 -8.69 4.19
C THR A 139 2.71 -9.68 3.32
N LEU A 140 3.03 -9.71 2.02
CA LEU A 140 2.41 -10.59 1.07
C LEU A 140 3.36 -11.73 0.70
N ASP A 141 2.90 -12.96 0.91
CA ASP A 141 3.66 -14.17 0.59
C ASP A 141 2.90 -15.00 -0.44
N ARG A 142 3.53 -15.23 -1.57
CA ARG A 142 3.05 -16.15 -2.61
C ARG A 142 3.86 -17.44 -2.62
N HIS A 143 5.08 -17.38 -2.14
CA HIS A 143 6.07 -18.45 -2.27
C HIS A 143 5.60 -19.77 -1.67
N SER A 144 5.05 -19.74 -0.46
CA SER A 144 4.54 -20.92 0.23
C SER A 144 3.42 -21.61 -0.56
N ALA A 145 2.52 -20.83 -1.17
CA ALA A 145 1.44 -21.36 -1.97
C ALA A 145 1.95 -21.99 -3.29
N VAL A 146 2.93 -21.35 -3.93
CA VAL A 146 3.52 -21.83 -5.18
C VAL A 146 4.37 -23.09 -4.95
N GLU A 147 5.02 -23.22 -3.81
CA GLU A 147 5.74 -24.45 -3.46
C GLU A 147 4.80 -25.66 -3.36
N ALA A 148 3.59 -25.44 -2.83
CA ALA A 148 2.58 -26.51 -2.74
C ALA A 148 1.91 -26.78 -4.09
N ASP A 149 1.65 -25.74 -4.88
CA ASP A 149 1.00 -25.81 -6.18
C ASP A 149 1.51 -24.66 -7.08
N PRO A 150 2.33 -24.97 -8.12
CA PRO A 150 2.88 -23.94 -9.00
C PRO A 150 1.84 -23.07 -9.72
N ASP A 151 0.62 -23.58 -9.89
CA ASP A 151 -0.46 -22.84 -10.55
C ASP A 151 -1.32 -22.04 -9.55
N SER A 152 -0.96 -22.03 -8.28
CA SER A 152 -1.72 -21.33 -7.25
C SER A 152 -1.67 -19.83 -7.41
N GLU A 153 -2.84 -19.18 -7.33
CA GLU A 153 -2.99 -17.73 -7.25
C GLU A 153 -3.09 -17.24 -5.79
N ALA A 154 -2.99 -18.17 -4.83
CA ALA A 154 -3.14 -17.85 -3.42
C ALA A 154 -2.04 -16.92 -2.92
N ARG A 155 -2.42 -16.03 -2.03
CA ARG A 155 -1.55 -15.10 -1.32
C ARG A 155 -1.81 -15.21 0.17
N LEU A 156 -0.75 -15.20 0.95
CA LEU A 156 -0.84 -15.12 2.39
C LEU A 156 -0.53 -13.69 2.80
N ILE A 157 -1.50 -13.00 3.41
CA ILE A 157 -1.36 -11.62 3.82
C ILE A 157 -1.29 -11.59 5.34
N SER A 158 -0.17 -11.10 5.86
CA SER A 158 0.03 -10.88 7.29
C SER A 158 0.11 -9.39 7.55
N TRP A 159 -0.40 -8.94 8.68
CA TRP A 159 -0.35 -7.51 9.01
C TRP A 159 -0.01 -7.29 10.48
N GLN A 160 0.60 -6.13 10.72
CA GLN A 160 0.92 -5.68 12.07
C GLN A 160 1.00 -4.15 12.11
N TRP A 161 0.38 -3.59 13.12
CA TRP A 161 0.55 -2.19 13.47
C TRP A 161 1.88 -1.95 14.19
N HIS A 162 2.53 -0.86 13.82
CA HIS A 162 3.74 -0.39 14.48
C HIS A 162 3.57 1.00 15.03
#